data_0b59bdb5f1c8ddb1667ecd7a398e1674
#
_entry.id   0b59bdb5f1c8ddb1667ecd7a398e1674
#
_cell.length_a   1.000
_cell.length_b   1.000
_cell.length_c   1.000
_cell.angle_alpha   90.00
_cell.angle_beta   90.00
_cell.angle_gamma   90.00
#
_symmetry.space_group_name_H-M   'P 1'
#
loop_
_entity.id
_entity.type
_entity.pdbx_description
1 polymer ?
#
loop_
_entity_poly.entity_id
_entity_poly.type
_entity_poly.pdbx_seq_one_letter_code
_entity_poly.pdbx_strand_id
1 'polypeptide(L)'
;MVGLIQLTIWLLRGGRFFMYLSPAAITGITTGVGFILILSSLDGIFGLSSSDTHFFYHKLYFLFDDAENLVNPFSFTIGALTVITGMIARHYITRYAILIAISVGYLCGLVLMSYYSQVEMELELLGHLPINPLPVSHPPMGADYLITGLAMLPDALIIALIGLAQSMVIVKQLRNDTDQPIQPDKEVFAQGIANLLAPFFSSFAGSGSFNRTQVNQSLYAETPLTGIVSAGIVLVLILLLGPVLTYLPMPAISGTLMLVGIGMIKTEEIKRLFNWRGELAVFATTLFCILFLGLQTGLVVALVLSVLLFVISASSLELITERETVSVRIRVEGHLFYASIDQLSQTLKKHRHENLILDLSVVTYLDLSATEAISKELAKRDKESSFFAVKLSSERLQNQFEIKMAGQAVQFIPNNQV
;
A
#
# COMPACT_ATOMS: atom_id res chain seq x y z
N MET A 1 2.30 -17.86 11.48
CA MET A 1 3.05 -17.70 10.20
C MET A 1 3.26 -16.24 9.84
N VAL A 2 2.23 -15.41 9.69
CA VAL A 2 2.35 -13.99 9.29
C VAL A 2 3.37 -13.22 10.15
N GLY A 3 3.26 -13.30 11.48
CA GLY A 3 4.21 -12.63 12.39
C GLY A 3 5.66 -13.10 12.22
N LEU A 4 5.89 -14.39 11.98
CA LEU A 4 7.24 -14.93 11.73
C LEU A 4 7.82 -14.37 10.43
N ILE A 5 7.02 -14.27 9.36
CA ILE A 5 7.44 -13.68 8.09
C ILE A 5 7.80 -12.21 8.29
N GLN A 6 6.98 -11.44 9.00
CA GLN A 6 7.26 -10.03 9.29
C GLN A 6 8.52 -9.84 10.12
N LEU A 7 8.76 -10.68 11.14
CA LEU A 7 10.01 -10.65 11.91
C LEU A 7 11.22 -11.03 11.07
N THR A 8 11.07 -11.97 10.12
CA THR A 8 12.14 -12.30 9.17
C THR A 8 12.45 -11.09 8.27
N ILE A 9 11.44 -10.40 7.76
CA ILE A 9 11.61 -9.17 6.98
C ILE A 9 12.31 -8.09 7.81
N TRP A 10 11.95 -7.94 9.09
CA TRP A 10 12.65 -7.03 10.01
C TRP A 10 14.12 -7.39 10.19
N LEU A 11 14.44 -8.66 10.42
CA LEU A 11 15.81 -9.14 10.58
C LEU A 11 16.67 -8.82 9.34
N LEU A 12 16.08 -8.94 8.15
CA LEU A 12 16.71 -8.60 6.87
C LEU A 12 16.70 -7.08 6.58
N ARG A 13 16.22 -6.24 7.52
CA ARG A 13 16.05 -4.78 7.34
C ARG A 13 15.18 -4.41 6.13
N GLY A 14 14.22 -5.27 5.80
CA GLY A 14 13.34 -5.13 4.65
C GLY A 14 12.26 -4.05 4.80
N GLY A 15 12.11 -3.41 5.97
CA GLY A 15 11.12 -2.35 6.19
C GLY A 15 11.28 -1.18 5.21
N ARG A 16 12.52 -0.86 4.84
CA ARG A 16 12.82 0.19 3.86
C ARG A 16 12.29 -0.11 2.46
N PHE A 17 12.17 -1.38 2.09
CA PHE A 17 11.68 -1.78 0.77
C PHE A 17 10.23 -1.29 0.54
N PHE A 18 9.39 -1.34 1.57
CA PHE A 18 8.01 -0.86 1.48
C PHE A 18 7.89 0.66 1.30
N MET A 19 8.97 1.40 1.53
CA MET A 19 9.01 2.83 1.25
C MET A 19 9.00 3.14 -0.26
N TYR A 20 9.32 2.15 -1.12
CA TYR A 20 9.30 2.30 -2.59
C TYR A 20 7.93 2.02 -3.21
N LEU A 21 6.95 1.56 -2.41
CA LEU A 21 5.59 1.35 -2.93
C LEU A 21 5.02 2.69 -3.41
N SER A 22 4.57 2.74 -4.68
CA SER A 22 4.06 3.99 -5.24
C SER A 22 2.68 4.35 -4.68
N PRO A 23 2.37 5.64 -4.52
CA PRO A 23 1.03 6.08 -4.11
C PRO A 23 -0.07 5.56 -5.04
N ALA A 24 0.20 5.46 -6.34
CA ALA A 24 -0.75 4.95 -7.32
C ALA A 24 -1.08 3.47 -7.13
N ALA A 25 -0.06 2.64 -6.84
CA ALA A 25 -0.29 1.23 -6.52
C ALA A 25 -1.17 1.07 -5.28
N ILE A 26 -0.91 1.87 -4.24
CA ILE A 26 -1.71 1.87 -3.01
C ILE A 26 -3.15 2.29 -3.29
N THR A 27 -3.35 3.36 -4.05
CA THR A 27 -4.68 3.81 -4.46
C THR A 27 -5.39 2.73 -5.29
N GLY A 28 -4.67 2.02 -6.16
CA GLY A 28 -5.18 0.87 -6.91
C GLY A 28 -5.63 -0.28 -6.01
N ILE A 29 -4.80 -0.65 -5.03
CA ILE A 29 -5.12 -1.70 -4.04
C ILE A 29 -6.35 -1.32 -3.22
N THR A 30 -6.36 -0.13 -2.63
CA THR A 30 -7.46 0.32 -1.77
C THR A 30 -8.77 0.44 -2.54
N THR A 31 -8.72 0.94 -3.77
CA THR A 31 -9.88 1.04 -4.67
C THR A 31 -10.39 -0.35 -5.06
N GLY A 32 -9.49 -1.28 -5.43
CA GLY A 32 -9.84 -2.66 -5.78
C GLY A 32 -10.50 -3.40 -4.62
N VAL A 33 -9.94 -3.31 -3.41
CA VAL A 33 -10.55 -3.86 -2.20
C VAL A 33 -11.90 -3.22 -1.92
N GLY A 34 -12.02 -1.90 -2.10
CA GLY A 34 -13.29 -1.19 -1.97
C GLY A 34 -14.37 -1.74 -2.90
N PHE A 35 -14.05 -1.99 -4.17
CA PHE A 35 -14.98 -2.61 -5.13
C PHE A 35 -15.35 -4.04 -4.74
N ILE A 36 -14.40 -4.86 -4.29
CA ILE A 36 -14.68 -6.22 -3.82
C ILE A 36 -15.62 -6.19 -2.61
N LEU A 37 -15.39 -5.28 -1.65
CA LEU A 37 -16.26 -5.12 -0.47
C LEU A 37 -17.67 -4.69 -0.87
N ILE A 38 -17.83 -3.73 -1.77
CA ILE A 38 -19.14 -3.30 -2.26
C ILE A 38 -19.87 -4.49 -2.87
N LEU A 39 -19.22 -5.23 -3.76
CA LEU A 39 -19.85 -6.35 -4.45
C LEU A 39 -20.22 -7.49 -3.50
N SER A 40 -19.32 -7.80 -2.55
CA SER A 40 -19.59 -8.82 -1.52
C SER A 40 -20.71 -8.43 -0.56
N SER A 41 -20.92 -7.14 -0.35
CA SER A 41 -22.00 -6.63 0.49
C SER A 41 -23.37 -6.74 -0.17
N LEU A 42 -23.43 -6.80 -1.50
CA LEU A 42 -24.69 -6.94 -2.24
C LEU A 42 -25.39 -8.25 -1.90
N ASP A 43 -24.64 -9.35 -1.75
CA ASP A 43 -25.22 -10.67 -1.39
C ASP A 43 -26.09 -10.56 -0.11
N GLY A 44 -25.51 -9.98 0.95
CA GLY A 44 -26.23 -9.83 2.22
C GLY A 44 -27.33 -8.76 2.19
N ILE A 45 -27.20 -7.71 1.35
CA ILE A 45 -28.25 -6.70 1.17
C ILE A 45 -29.45 -7.32 0.45
N PHE A 46 -29.22 -8.15 -0.56
CA PHE A 46 -30.29 -8.82 -1.30
C PHE A 46 -30.83 -10.07 -0.59
N GLY A 47 -30.15 -10.53 0.48
CA GLY A 47 -30.52 -11.77 1.19
C GLY A 47 -30.21 -13.03 0.36
N LEU A 48 -29.24 -12.96 -0.54
CA LEU A 48 -28.79 -14.09 -1.33
C LEU A 48 -27.84 -14.97 -0.52
N SER A 49 -27.88 -16.28 -0.74
CA SER A 49 -26.86 -17.18 -0.18
C SER A 49 -25.49 -16.79 -0.72
N SER A 50 -24.51 -16.58 0.16
CA SER A 50 -23.17 -16.15 -0.23
C SER A 50 -22.56 -17.15 -1.23
N SER A 51 -22.27 -16.68 -2.44
CA SER A 51 -21.51 -17.47 -3.41
C SER A 51 -20.04 -17.48 -2.99
N ASP A 52 -19.45 -18.67 -2.81
CA ASP A 52 -18.00 -18.86 -2.53
C ASP A 52 -17.08 -18.42 -3.68
N THR A 53 -17.56 -17.59 -4.58
CA THR A 53 -16.78 -17.17 -5.75
C THR A 53 -15.86 -16.01 -5.40
N HIS A 54 -14.57 -16.22 -5.58
CA HIS A 54 -13.52 -15.23 -5.27
C HIS A 54 -13.31 -14.17 -6.37
N PHE A 55 -13.91 -14.33 -7.55
CA PHE A 55 -13.68 -13.44 -8.69
C PHE A 55 -14.84 -12.48 -8.92
N PHE A 56 -14.50 -11.21 -9.16
CA PHE A 56 -15.44 -10.13 -9.42
C PHE A 56 -16.48 -10.45 -10.49
N TYR A 57 -16.06 -11.03 -11.62
CA TYR A 57 -16.95 -11.33 -12.75
C TYR A 57 -17.92 -12.47 -12.47
N HIS A 58 -17.51 -13.49 -11.70
CA HIS A 58 -18.42 -14.56 -11.28
C HIS A 58 -19.49 -14.03 -10.32
N LYS A 59 -19.11 -13.16 -9.37
CA LYS A 59 -20.07 -12.51 -8.49
C LYS A 59 -21.07 -11.64 -9.23
N LEU A 60 -20.57 -10.88 -10.21
CA LEU A 60 -21.42 -10.04 -11.04
C LEU A 60 -22.41 -10.89 -11.85
N TYR A 61 -21.93 -11.99 -12.47
CA TYR A 61 -22.77 -12.93 -13.20
C TYR A 61 -23.85 -13.54 -12.30
N PHE A 62 -23.49 -14.01 -11.12
CA PHE A 62 -24.41 -14.59 -10.14
C PHE A 62 -25.51 -13.60 -9.71
N LEU A 63 -25.15 -12.34 -9.45
CA LEU A 63 -26.09 -11.29 -9.11
C LEU A 63 -27.10 -11.03 -10.24
N PHE A 64 -26.75 -11.20 -11.52
CA PHE A 64 -27.66 -11.02 -12.65
C PHE A 64 -28.50 -12.28 -12.94
N ASP A 65 -27.93 -13.47 -12.74
CA ASP A 65 -28.60 -14.74 -13.04
C ASP A 65 -29.65 -15.09 -11.98
N ASP A 66 -29.34 -14.85 -10.69
CA ASP A 66 -30.24 -15.14 -9.58
C ASP A 66 -31.15 -13.96 -9.17
N ALA A 67 -30.92 -12.76 -9.66
CA ALA A 67 -31.64 -11.55 -9.23
C ALA A 67 -33.15 -11.59 -9.56
N GLU A 68 -33.60 -12.35 -10.56
CA GLU A 68 -35.00 -12.39 -10.95
C GLU A 68 -35.90 -13.17 -9.96
N ASN A 69 -35.34 -14.08 -9.13
CA ASN A 69 -36.15 -15.02 -8.34
C ASN A 69 -35.91 -15.02 -6.83
N LEU A 70 -34.93 -14.32 -6.28
CA LEU A 70 -34.43 -14.56 -4.92
C LEU A 70 -34.15 -13.31 -4.05
N VAL A 71 -34.55 -12.11 -4.47
CA VAL A 71 -34.35 -10.91 -3.65
C VAL A 71 -35.31 -10.94 -2.46
N ASN A 72 -34.73 -11.07 -1.25
CA ASN A 72 -35.52 -10.97 -0.02
C ASN A 72 -35.90 -9.50 0.24
N PRO A 73 -37.20 -9.11 0.19
CA PRO A 73 -37.59 -7.71 0.32
C PRO A 73 -37.30 -7.13 1.70
N PHE A 74 -37.25 -7.94 2.74
CA PHE A 74 -36.93 -7.51 4.09
C PHE A 74 -35.44 -7.23 4.23
N SER A 75 -34.58 -8.11 3.73
CA SER A 75 -33.13 -7.92 3.69
C SER A 75 -32.77 -6.69 2.88
N PHE A 76 -33.36 -6.53 1.70
CA PHE A 76 -33.16 -5.34 0.85
C PHE A 76 -33.56 -4.05 1.56
N THR A 77 -34.74 -4.03 2.23
CA THR A 77 -35.20 -2.84 2.94
C THR A 77 -34.23 -2.44 4.06
N ILE A 78 -33.78 -3.38 4.87
CA ILE A 78 -32.83 -3.13 5.97
C ILE A 78 -31.49 -2.66 5.40
N GLY A 79 -30.95 -3.37 4.42
CA GLY A 79 -29.65 -3.05 3.81
C GLY A 79 -29.65 -1.69 3.11
N ALA A 80 -30.67 -1.43 2.26
CA ALA A 80 -30.80 -0.16 1.56
C ALA A 80 -30.98 1.01 2.54
N LEU A 81 -31.82 0.85 3.57
CA LEU A 81 -32.02 1.88 4.60
C LEU A 81 -30.71 2.17 5.34
N THR A 82 -29.92 1.14 5.66
CA THR A 82 -28.60 1.27 6.29
C THR A 82 -27.65 2.08 5.40
N VAL A 83 -27.58 1.73 4.11
CA VAL A 83 -26.70 2.45 3.16
C VAL A 83 -27.13 3.90 3.00
N ILE A 84 -28.43 4.15 2.74
CA ILE A 84 -28.96 5.51 2.55
C ILE A 84 -28.71 6.37 3.80
N THR A 85 -29.04 5.84 4.98
CA THR A 85 -28.82 6.55 6.25
C THR A 85 -27.34 6.84 6.46
N GLY A 86 -26.47 5.89 6.17
CA GLY A 86 -25.03 6.08 6.29
C GLY A 86 -24.48 7.11 5.32
N MET A 87 -24.96 7.16 4.08
CA MET A 87 -24.56 8.18 3.11
C MET A 87 -25.02 9.58 3.55
N ILE A 88 -26.25 9.70 4.02
CA ILE A 88 -26.78 10.95 4.58
C ILE A 88 -25.97 11.38 5.81
N ALA A 89 -25.77 10.46 6.76
CA ALA A 89 -25.01 10.72 7.98
C ALA A 89 -23.55 11.12 7.66
N ARG A 90 -22.95 10.52 6.62
CA ARG A 90 -21.60 10.87 6.17
C ARG A 90 -21.52 12.32 5.67
N HIS A 91 -22.60 12.85 5.10
CA HIS A 91 -22.63 14.24 4.64
C HIS A 91 -22.70 15.24 5.81
N TYR A 92 -23.50 14.95 6.84
CA TYR A 92 -23.72 15.87 7.97
C TYR A 92 -22.83 15.60 9.19
N ILE A 93 -22.54 14.32 9.51
CA ILE A 93 -21.85 13.90 10.73
C ILE A 93 -20.86 12.77 10.40
N THR A 94 -19.85 13.08 9.58
CA THR A 94 -18.88 12.13 9.02
C THR A 94 -18.32 11.14 10.04
N ARG A 95 -18.05 11.59 11.27
CA ARG A 95 -17.42 10.80 12.34
C ARG A 95 -18.27 9.62 12.82
N TYR A 96 -19.59 9.76 12.88
CA TYR A 96 -20.53 8.77 13.44
C TYR A 96 -21.37 8.08 12.37
N ALA A 97 -21.12 8.32 11.09
CA ALA A 97 -21.94 7.85 9.99
C ALA A 97 -22.17 6.33 10.00
N ILE A 98 -21.12 5.53 10.23
CA ILE A 98 -21.21 4.08 10.28
C ILE A 98 -22.02 3.61 11.50
N LEU A 99 -21.82 4.25 12.66
CA LEU A 99 -22.55 3.93 13.89
C LEU A 99 -24.04 4.23 13.73
N ILE A 100 -24.39 5.37 13.15
CA ILE A 100 -25.76 5.76 12.86
C ILE A 100 -26.38 4.77 11.85
N ALA A 101 -25.68 4.42 10.80
CA ALA A 101 -26.16 3.49 9.78
C ALA A 101 -26.50 2.13 10.37
N ILE A 102 -25.58 1.52 11.12
CA ILE A 102 -25.82 0.20 11.72
C ILE A 102 -26.93 0.24 12.78
N SER A 103 -27.02 1.33 13.55
CA SER A 103 -28.07 1.50 14.56
C SER A 103 -29.46 1.60 13.91
N VAL A 104 -29.59 2.35 12.82
CA VAL A 104 -30.85 2.46 12.08
C VAL A 104 -31.22 1.12 11.42
N GLY A 105 -30.25 0.42 10.79
CA GLY A 105 -30.48 -0.91 10.25
C GLY A 105 -30.91 -1.92 11.31
N TYR A 106 -30.29 -1.88 12.48
CA TYR A 106 -30.63 -2.71 13.62
C TYR A 106 -32.08 -2.42 14.13
N LEU A 107 -32.42 -1.14 14.35
CA LEU A 107 -33.75 -0.74 14.76
C LEU A 107 -34.82 -1.11 13.73
N CYS A 108 -34.54 -0.94 12.45
CA CYS A 108 -35.43 -1.39 11.38
C CYS A 108 -35.70 -2.90 11.46
N GLY A 109 -34.63 -3.70 11.65
CA GLY A 109 -34.75 -5.13 11.83
C GLY A 109 -35.62 -5.52 13.03
N LEU A 110 -35.43 -4.87 14.20
CA LEU A 110 -36.24 -5.10 15.37
C LEU A 110 -37.72 -4.74 15.15
N VAL A 111 -37.97 -3.63 14.46
CA VAL A 111 -39.38 -3.25 14.14
C VAL A 111 -40.02 -4.28 13.23
N LEU A 112 -39.31 -4.73 12.18
CA LEU A 112 -39.84 -5.78 11.30
C LEU A 112 -40.11 -7.08 12.05
N MET A 113 -39.18 -7.51 12.92
CA MET A 113 -39.34 -8.70 13.77
C MET A 113 -40.52 -8.61 14.77
N SER A 114 -41.01 -7.41 15.09
CA SER A 114 -42.20 -7.24 15.94
C SER A 114 -43.50 -7.47 15.18
N TYR A 115 -43.50 -7.34 13.86
CA TYR A 115 -44.68 -7.52 13.00
C TYR A 115 -44.72 -8.86 12.27
N TYR A 116 -43.56 -9.41 11.94
CA TYR A 116 -43.38 -10.62 11.13
C TYR A 116 -42.57 -11.66 11.92
N SER A 117 -42.84 -12.93 11.74
CA SER A 117 -42.00 -13.98 12.32
C SER A 117 -40.66 -14.07 11.56
N GLN A 118 -39.61 -14.49 12.25
CA GLN A 118 -38.27 -14.65 11.63
C GLN A 118 -38.31 -15.67 10.48
N VAL A 119 -39.16 -16.68 10.58
CA VAL A 119 -39.32 -17.71 9.54
C VAL A 119 -39.99 -17.15 8.28
N GLU A 120 -40.97 -16.25 8.44
CA GLU A 120 -41.63 -15.58 7.30
C GLU A 120 -40.70 -14.59 6.57
N MET A 121 -39.78 -14.00 7.31
CA MET A 121 -38.83 -13.01 6.74
C MET A 121 -37.61 -13.67 6.09
N GLU A 122 -37.31 -14.94 6.42
CA GLU A 122 -36.03 -15.60 6.04
C GLU A 122 -34.82 -14.72 6.33
N LEU A 123 -34.88 -13.96 7.45
CA LEU A 123 -33.89 -12.98 7.79
C LEU A 123 -32.72 -13.63 8.55
N GLU A 124 -31.53 -13.52 7.96
CA GLU A 124 -30.32 -13.99 8.62
C GLU A 124 -29.84 -12.98 9.68
N LEU A 125 -29.62 -13.50 10.90
CA LEU A 125 -29.13 -12.73 12.05
C LEU A 125 -27.68 -13.10 12.35
N LEU A 126 -26.95 -12.19 13.02
CA LEU A 126 -25.58 -12.43 13.48
C LEU A 126 -25.48 -13.68 14.38
N GLY A 127 -26.56 -13.98 15.15
CA GLY A 127 -26.64 -15.15 16.04
C GLY A 127 -25.79 -15.01 17.30
N HIS A 128 -25.67 -16.11 18.04
CA HIS A 128 -24.92 -16.10 19.29
C HIS A 128 -23.42 -15.88 19.07
N LEU A 129 -22.94 -14.78 19.61
CA LEU A 129 -21.50 -14.55 19.73
C LEU A 129 -20.94 -15.40 20.88
N PRO A 130 -19.95 -16.27 20.66
CA PRO A 130 -19.27 -16.97 21.74
C PRO A 130 -18.47 -15.96 22.56
N ILE A 131 -19.09 -15.41 23.59
CA ILE A 131 -18.46 -14.39 24.45
C ILE A 131 -17.52 -15.10 25.43
N ASN A 132 -16.32 -15.37 25.00
CA ASN A 132 -15.22 -15.71 25.89
C ASN A 132 -14.41 -14.44 26.16
N PRO A 133 -14.44 -13.87 27.38
CA PRO A 133 -13.82 -12.58 27.68
C PRO A 133 -12.30 -12.57 27.49
N LEU A 134 -11.68 -13.73 27.59
CA LEU A 134 -10.25 -13.91 27.30
C LEU A 134 -10.08 -15.24 26.55
N PRO A 135 -10.26 -15.24 25.22
CA PRO A 135 -10.10 -16.43 24.40
C PRO A 135 -8.63 -16.82 24.28
N VAL A 136 -8.03 -17.24 25.40
CA VAL A 136 -6.66 -17.75 25.38
C VAL A 136 -6.67 -19.11 24.69
N SER A 137 -5.97 -19.20 23.58
CA SER A 137 -5.78 -20.44 22.85
C SER A 137 -4.31 -20.85 22.85
N HIS A 138 -4.09 -22.15 22.81
CA HIS A 138 -2.75 -22.67 22.56
C HIS A 138 -2.64 -22.91 21.04
N PRO A 139 -1.68 -22.25 20.36
CA PRO A 139 -1.43 -22.59 18.97
C PRO A 139 -1.16 -24.08 18.86
N PRO A 140 -1.80 -24.77 17.92
CA PRO A 140 -1.60 -26.20 17.76
C PRO A 140 -0.14 -26.49 17.44
N MET A 141 0.48 -27.40 18.18
CA MET A 141 1.87 -27.82 18.01
C MET A 141 1.92 -29.31 17.66
N GLY A 142 2.55 -29.66 16.52
CA GLY A 142 2.69 -31.02 16.06
C GLY A 142 3.16 -31.06 14.59
N ALA A 143 3.63 -32.22 14.14
CA ALA A 143 4.15 -32.39 12.77
C ALA A 143 3.08 -32.09 11.71
N ASP A 144 1.82 -32.49 11.93
CA ASP A 144 0.71 -32.26 11.00
C ASP A 144 0.42 -30.76 10.84
N TYR A 145 0.56 -30.00 11.91
CA TYR A 145 0.37 -28.54 11.86
C TYR A 145 1.54 -27.82 11.18
N LEU A 146 2.74 -28.40 11.23
CA LEU A 146 3.89 -27.87 10.48
C LEU A 146 3.64 -28.01 8.96
N ILE A 147 3.15 -29.16 8.52
CA ILE A 147 2.82 -29.41 7.11
C ILE A 147 1.72 -28.47 6.64
N THR A 148 0.65 -28.35 7.42
CA THR A 148 -0.45 -27.40 7.12
C THR A 148 0.06 -25.96 7.11
N GLY A 149 0.91 -25.57 8.06
CA GLY A 149 1.53 -24.26 8.10
C GLY A 149 2.38 -23.96 6.86
N LEU A 150 3.15 -24.94 6.37
CA LEU A 150 3.93 -24.79 5.14
C LEU A 150 3.03 -24.64 3.91
N ALA A 151 1.92 -25.37 3.84
CA ALA A 151 0.93 -25.23 2.76
C ALA A 151 0.29 -23.82 2.74
N MET A 152 0.09 -23.19 3.90
CA MET A 152 -0.46 -21.85 4.04
C MET A 152 0.60 -20.74 3.91
N LEU A 153 1.86 -21.08 3.65
CA LEU A 153 2.95 -20.10 3.59
C LEU A 153 2.76 -19.04 2.49
N PRO A 154 2.27 -19.35 1.27
CA PRO A 154 2.00 -18.33 0.25
C PRO A 154 0.97 -17.31 0.72
N ASP A 155 -0.15 -17.75 1.31
CA ASP A 155 -1.20 -16.88 1.80
C ASP A 155 -0.72 -16.02 2.99
N ALA A 156 0.02 -16.62 3.91
CA ALA A 156 0.63 -15.92 5.02
C ALA A 156 1.65 -14.86 4.56
N LEU A 157 2.42 -15.13 3.51
CA LEU A 157 3.34 -14.17 2.91
C LEU A 157 2.58 -12.98 2.33
N ILE A 158 1.50 -13.21 1.61
CA ILE A 158 0.67 -12.19 1.01
C ILE A 158 0.06 -11.30 2.09
N ILE A 159 -0.54 -11.89 3.12
CA ILE A 159 -1.11 -11.16 4.26
C ILE A 159 -0.03 -10.33 4.97
N ALA A 160 1.17 -10.89 5.17
CA ALA A 160 2.28 -10.19 5.78
C ALA A 160 2.71 -8.96 4.96
N LEU A 161 2.85 -9.13 3.63
CA LEU A 161 3.27 -8.06 2.73
C LEU A 161 2.20 -6.96 2.63
N ILE A 162 0.91 -7.33 2.51
CA ILE A 162 -0.20 -6.35 2.50
C ILE A 162 -0.20 -5.55 3.80
N GLY A 163 -0.14 -6.23 4.94
CA GLY A 163 -0.17 -5.60 6.25
C GLY A 163 0.99 -4.61 6.43
N LEU A 164 2.21 -5.00 6.04
CA LEU A 164 3.38 -4.12 6.09
C LEU A 164 3.26 -2.93 5.12
N ALA A 165 2.83 -3.18 3.89
CA ALA A 165 2.62 -2.12 2.91
C ALA A 165 1.62 -1.08 3.42
N GLN A 166 0.48 -1.54 3.95
CA GLN A 166 -0.55 -0.66 4.52
C GLN A 166 -0.01 0.15 5.70
N SER A 167 0.69 -0.48 6.65
CA SER A 167 1.29 0.22 7.79
C SER A 167 2.31 1.26 7.35
N MET A 168 3.15 0.96 6.35
CA MET A 168 4.15 1.92 5.84
C MET A 168 3.52 3.14 5.16
N VAL A 169 2.39 2.94 4.47
CA VAL A 169 1.63 4.07 3.90
C VAL A 169 1.13 5.00 5.00
N ILE A 170 0.56 4.42 6.06
CA ILE A 170 0.05 5.18 7.21
C ILE A 170 1.19 5.98 7.84
N VAL A 171 2.33 5.34 8.09
CA VAL A 171 3.52 5.97 8.66
C VAL A 171 4.05 7.11 7.77
N LYS A 172 4.04 6.92 6.44
CA LYS A 172 4.42 7.99 5.48
C LYS A 172 3.49 9.19 5.54
N GLN A 173 2.19 8.96 5.65
CA GLN A 173 1.22 10.07 5.74
C GLN A 173 1.35 10.83 7.05
N LEU A 174 1.55 10.12 8.17
CA LEU A 174 1.78 10.74 9.47
C LEU A 174 3.05 11.61 9.50
N ARG A 175 4.09 11.26 8.73
CA ARG A 175 5.32 12.04 8.64
C ARG A 175 5.09 13.49 8.17
N ASN A 176 4.14 13.68 7.27
CA ASN A 176 3.88 15.02 6.73
C ASN A 176 3.33 15.97 7.80
N ASP A 177 2.82 15.42 8.91
CA ASP A 177 2.17 16.15 9.98
C ASP A 177 2.99 16.18 11.29
N THR A 178 4.08 15.43 11.35
CA THR A 178 4.95 15.35 12.55
C THR A 178 6.42 15.37 12.16
N ASP A 179 7.25 16.14 12.87
CA ASP A 179 8.71 16.23 12.66
C ASP A 179 9.48 14.97 13.13
N GLN A 180 8.79 13.91 13.53
CA GLN A 180 9.43 12.71 14.03
C GLN A 180 9.99 11.83 12.88
N PRO A 181 11.24 11.35 13.00
CA PRO A 181 11.84 10.49 11.99
C PRO A 181 11.13 9.14 11.92
N ILE A 182 10.72 8.75 10.71
CA ILE A 182 10.16 7.41 10.47
C ILE A 182 11.25 6.37 10.66
N GLN A 183 10.92 5.32 11.40
CA GLN A 183 11.76 4.14 11.59
C GLN A 183 11.03 2.88 11.05
N PRO A 184 11.09 2.62 9.73
CA PRO A 184 10.33 1.55 9.10
C PRO A 184 10.58 0.17 9.73
N ASP A 185 11.83 -0.11 10.08
CA ASP A 185 12.18 -1.40 10.68
C ASP A 185 11.56 -1.61 12.07
N LYS A 186 11.38 -0.54 12.86
CA LYS A 186 10.66 -0.64 14.14
C LYS A 186 9.18 -0.93 13.97
N GLU A 187 8.56 -0.35 12.95
CA GLU A 187 7.16 -0.61 12.64
C GLU A 187 6.95 -2.06 12.21
N VAL A 188 7.84 -2.59 11.33
CA VAL A 188 7.83 -4.00 10.93
C VAL A 188 7.99 -4.91 12.13
N PHE A 189 8.91 -4.60 13.04
CA PHE A 189 9.12 -5.36 14.28
C PHE A 189 7.87 -5.37 15.16
N ALA A 190 7.29 -4.20 15.41
CA ALA A 190 6.10 -4.07 16.26
C ALA A 190 4.91 -4.87 15.70
N GLN A 191 4.67 -4.77 14.40
CA GLN A 191 3.62 -5.52 13.73
C GLN A 191 3.91 -7.03 13.73
N GLY A 192 5.17 -7.43 13.53
CA GLY A 192 5.60 -8.82 13.60
C GLY A 192 5.34 -9.45 14.96
N ILE A 193 5.68 -8.74 16.04
CA ILE A 193 5.41 -9.19 17.43
C ILE A 193 3.91 -9.26 17.68
N ALA A 194 3.14 -8.25 17.29
CA ALA A 194 1.69 -8.25 17.46
C ALA A 194 1.03 -9.46 16.78
N ASN A 195 1.42 -9.75 15.54
CA ASN A 195 0.90 -10.90 14.77
C ASN A 195 1.45 -12.25 15.25
N LEU A 196 2.59 -12.28 15.90
CA LEU A 196 3.11 -13.50 16.55
C LEU A 196 2.34 -13.84 17.83
N LEU A 197 1.90 -12.82 18.57
CA LEU A 197 1.12 -12.97 19.79
C LEU A 197 -0.39 -13.18 19.54
N ALA A 198 -0.92 -12.70 18.42
CA ALA A 198 -2.34 -12.76 18.07
C ALA A 198 -2.97 -14.17 18.21
N PRO A 199 -2.35 -15.28 17.77
CA PRO A 199 -2.92 -16.62 17.90
C PRO A 199 -3.16 -17.05 19.35
N PHE A 200 -2.35 -16.58 20.30
CA PHE A 200 -2.54 -16.91 21.73
C PHE A 200 -3.82 -16.29 22.31
N PHE A 201 -4.38 -15.31 21.62
CA PHE A 201 -5.65 -14.66 21.97
C PHE A 201 -6.75 -14.98 20.96
N SER A 202 -6.64 -16.10 20.25
CA SER A 202 -7.60 -16.53 19.20
C SER A 202 -7.87 -15.45 18.15
N SER A 203 -6.89 -14.58 17.89
CA SER A 203 -7.00 -13.48 16.94
C SER A 203 -6.33 -13.84 15.61
N PHE A 204 -6.88 -13.31 14.53
CA PHE A 204 -6.27 -13.38 13.21
C PHE A 204 -5.21 -12.29 13.02
N ALA A 205 -4.42 -12.41 11.94
CA ALA A 205 -3.39 -11.44 11.62
C ALA A 205 -3.99 -10.06 11.31
N GLY A 206 -3.39 -9.03 11.90
CA GLY A 206 -3.81 -7.64 11.75
C GLY A 206 -2.75 -6.74 11.14
N SER A 207 -3.17 -5.54 10.77
CA SER A 207 -2.29 -4.47 10.29
C SER A 207 -2.73 -3.10 10.81
N GLY A 208 -1.95 -2.06 10.52
CA GLY A 208 -2.32 -0.69 10.82
C GLY A 208 -3.65 -0.30 10.16
N SER A 209 -4.44 0.52 10.83
CA SER A 209 -5.69 1.04 10.30
C SER A 209 -5.59 2.53 10.04
N PHE A 210 -5.68 2.93 8.76
CA PHE A 210 -5.63 4.31 8.36
C PHE A 210 -6.68 5.17 9.07
N ASN A 211 -7.94 4.73 9.03
CA ASN A 211 -9.05 5.48 9.62
C ASN A 211 -8.89 5.66 11.14
N ARG A 212 -8.51 4.61 11.88
CA ARG A 212 -8.28 4.70 13.33
C ARG A 212 -7.10 5.61 13.66
N THR A 213 -6.02 5.51 12.89
CA THR A 213 -4.84 6.35 13.08
C THR A 213 -5.16 7.81 12.81
N GLN A 214 -5.90 8.12 11.74
CA GLN A 214 -6.31 9.47 11.40
C GLN A 214 -7.26 10.07 12.46
N VAL A 215 -8.19 9.27 13.00
CA VAL A 215 -9.06 9.71 14.11
C VAL A 215 -8.23 10.01 15.35
N ASN A 216 -7.30 9.14 15.74
CA ASN A 216 -6.42 9.38 16.88
C ASN A 216 -5.60 10.67 16.71
N GLN A 217 -5.05 10.88 15.52
CA GLN A 217 -4.30 12.08 15.19
C GLN A 217 -5.18 13.33 15.27
N SER A 218 -6.40 13.29 14.72
CA SER A 218 -7.35 14.41 14.79
C SER A 218 -7.81 14.75 16.21
N LEU A 219 -7.68 13.80 17.14
CA LEU A 219 -7.97 13.96 18.57
C LEU A 219 -6.72 14.28 19.41
N TYR A 220 -5.59 14.61 18.74
CA TYR A 220 -4.33 14.95 19.39
C TYR A 220 -3.81 13.83 20.32
N ALA A 221 -3.94 12.57 19.92
CA ALA A 221 -3.42 11.44 20.68
C ALA A 221 -1.87 11.46 20.68
N GLU A 222 -1.27 11.73 21.82
CA GLU A 222 0.18 11.88 21.98
C GLU A 222 0.90 10.57 22.30
N THR A 223 0.16 9.55 22.76
CA THR A 223 0.79 8.31 23.26
C THR A 223 0.14 7.04 22.67
N PRO A 224 0.89 5.92 22.56
CA PRO A 224 0.35 4.62 22.16
C PRO A 224 -0.72 4.05 23.12
N LEU A 225 -0.87 4.61 24.32
CA LEU A 225 -1.88 4.20 25.30
C LEU A 225 -3.31 4.29 24.76
N THR A 226 -3.58 5.21 23.83
CA THR A 226 -4.88 5.31 23.15
C THR A 226 -5.30 4.01 22.50
N GLY A 227 -4.38 3.25 21.93
CA GLY A 227 -4.66 1.94 21.34
C GLY A 227 -5.08 0.91 22.40
N ILE A 228 -4.41 0.88 23.54
CA ILE A 228 -4.70 -0.04 24.65
C ILE A 228 -6.05 0.31 25.27
N VAL A 229 -6.31 1.56 25.57
CA VAL A 229 -7.57 2.02 26.13
C VAL A 229 -8.73 1.75 25.16
N SER A 230 -8.56 2.02 23.87
CA SER A 230 -9.55 1.71 22.85
C SER A 230 -9.86 0.21 22.79
N ALA A 231 -8.85 -0.66 22.85
CA ALA A 231 -9.04 -2.10 22.89
C ALA A 231 -9.81 -2.54 24.15
N GLY A 232 -9.50 -1.97 25.31
CA GLY A 232 -10.21 -2.23 26.55
C GLY A 232 -11.69 -1.79 26.49
N ILE A 233 -11.96 -0.62 25.94
CA ILE A 233 -13.34 -0.13 25.73
C ILE A 233 -14.11 -1.06 24.78
N VAL A 234 -13.51 -1.47 23.67
CA VAL A 234 -14.15 -2.41 22.73
C VAL A 234 -14.46 -3.74 23.42
N LEU A 235 -13.54 -4.27 24.22
CA LEU A 235 -13.78 -5.50 24.99
C LEU A 235 -14.98 -5.34 25.93
N VAL A 236 -15.03 -4.26 26.71
CA VAL A 236 -16.16 -3.97 27.61
C VAL A 236 -17.47 -3.83 26.85
N LEU A 237 -17.46 -3.14 25.72
CA LEU A 237 -18.65 -2.97 24.88
C LEU A 237 -19.15 -4.31 24.33
N ILE A 238 -18.26 -5.20 23.86
CA ILE A 238 -18.65 -6.52 23.38
C ILE A 238 -19.28 -7.36 24.51
N LEU A 239 -18.70 -7.32 25.69
CA LEU A 239 -19.24 -8.05 26.85
C LEU A 239 -20.64 -7.55 27.29
N LEU A 240 -20.83 -6.22 27.23
CA LEU A 240 -22.10 -5.60 27.64
C LEU A 240 -23.18 -5.73 26.54
N LEU A 241 -22.81 -5.52 25.29
CA LEU A 241 -23.75 -5.48 24.16
C LEU A 241 -23.89 -6.80 23.43
N GLY A 242 -23.09 -7.83 23.77
CA GLY A 242 -23.11 -9.13 23.09
C GLY A 242 -24.51 -9.74 22.97
N PRO A 243 -25.32 -9.81 24.05
CA PRO A 243 -26.67 -10.32 23.96
C PRO A 243 -27.59 -9.51 23.02
N VAL A 244 -27.38 -8.21 22.94
CA VAL A 244 -28.15 -7.31 22.05
C VAL A 244 -27.72 -7.51 20.58
N LEU A 245 -26.43 -7.70 20.34
CA LEU A 245 -25.87 -7.91 19.00
C LEU A 245 -26.32 -9.23 18.35
N THR A 246 -26.79 -10.21 19.14
CA THR A 246 -27.34 -11.47 18.63
C THR A 246 -28.49 -11.25 17.64
N TYR A 247 -29.29 -10.22 17.84
CA TYR A 247 -30.42 -9.84 16.98
C TYR A 247 -30.04 -8.89 15.84
N LEU A 248 -28.77 -8.65 15.62
CA LEU A 248 -28.32 -7.77 14.53
C LEU A 248 -28.51 -8.42 13.16
N PRO A 249 -29.33 -7.84 12.27
CA PRO A 249 -29.57 -8.39 10.94
C PRO A 249 -28.31 -8.35 10.07
N MET A 250 -27.99 -9.45 9.38
CA MET A 250 -26.87 -9.52 8.45
C MET A 250 -26.93 -8.45 7.34
N PRO A 251 -28.11 -8.08 6.77
CA PRO A 251 -28.22 -6.98 5.82
C PRO A 251 -27.74 -5.61 6.36
N ALA A 252 -27.91 -5.35 7.67
CA ALA A 252 -27.39 -4.12 8.26
C ALA A 252 -25.86 -4.10 8.32
N ILE A 253 -25.24 -5.26 8.61
CA ILE A 253 -23.78 -5.43 8.55
C ILE A 253 -23.31 -5.23 7.12
N SER A 254 -23.95 -5.88 6.16
CA SER A 254 -23.61 -5.77 4.73
C SER A 254 -23.74 -4.34 4.22
N GLY A 255 -24.80 -3.62 4.62
CA GLY A 255 -24.95 -2.19 4.31
C GLY A 255 -23.80 -1.34 4.88
N THR A 256 -23.34 -1.63 6.10
CA THR A 256 -22.17 -0.92 6.67
C THR A 256 -20.86 -1.27 5.97
N LEU A 257 -20.65 -2.54 5.57
CA LEU A 257 -19.50 -2.95 4.79
C LEU A 257 -19.48 -2.26 3.41
N MET A 258 -20.63 -2.11 2.76
CA MET A 258 -20.75 -1.33 1.53
C MET A 258 -20.30 0.13 1.73
N LEU A 259 -20.74 0.77 2.82
CA LEU A 259 -20.30 2.15 3.15
C LEU A 259 -18.79 2.25 3.37
N VAL A 260 -18.17 1.24 4.00
CA VAL A 260 -16.72 1.15 4.14
C VAL A 260 -16.06 1.03 2.77
N GLY A 261 -16.55 0.13 1.91
CA GLY A 261 -16.04 -0.04 0.54
C GLY A 261 -16.10 1.25 -0.27
N ILE A 262 -17.24 1.96 -0.23
CA ILE A 262 -17.39 3.29 -0.86
C ILE A 262 -16.37 4.28 -0.30
N GLY A 263 -16.13 4.24 1.02
CA GLY A 263 -15.15 5.09 1.69
C GLY A 263 -13.70 4.83 1.31
N MET A 264 -13.39 3.62 0.82
CA MET A 264 -12.03 3.26 0.35
C MET A 264 -11.73 3.81 -1.04
N ILE A 265 -12.74 4.17 -1.82
CA ILE A 265 -12.56 4.75 -3.17
C ILE A 265 -12.30 6.25 -3.05
N LYS A 266 -11.03 6.63 -3.05
CA LYS A 266 -10.60 8.02 -2.90
C LYS A 266 -10.55 8.73 -4.25
N THR A 267 -11.69 9.26 -4.68
CA THR A 267 -11.85 9.90 -6.00
C THR A 267 -10.88 11.05 -6.26
N GLU A 268 -10.52 11.83 -5.22
CA GLU A 268 -9.58 12.94 -5.36
C GLU A 268 -8.14 12.47 -5.63
N GLU A 269 -7.72 11.37 -4.99
CA GLU A 269 -6.41 10.76 -5.26
C GLU A 269 -6.38 10.21 -6.69
N ILE A 270 -7.45 9.52 -7.12
CA ILE A 270 -7.59 9.00 -8.48
C ILE A 270 -7.51 10.12 -9.51
N LYS A 271 -8.23 11.23 -9.31
CA LYS A 271 -8.18 12.39 -10.22
C LYS A 271 -6.77 12.95 -10.37
N ARG A 272 -5.96 13.01 -9.32
CA ARG A 272 -4.58 13.49 -9.39
C ARG A 272 -3.70 12.59 -10.27
N LEU A 273 -3.97 11.28 -10.31
CA LEU A 273 -3.19 10.32 -11.12
C LEU A 273 -3.35 10.56 -12.64
N PHE A 274 -4.46 11.16 -13.09
CA PHE A 274 -4.67 11.47 -14.51
C PHE A 274 -3.62 12.41 -15.10
N ASN A 275 -2.96 13.21 -14.26
CA ASN A 275 -1.89 14.11 -14.70
C ASN A 275 -0.54 13.37 -14.90
N TRP A 276 -0.43 12.11 -14.43
CA TRP A 276 0.81 11.34 -14.42
C TRP A 276 0.62 9.99 -15.10
N ARG A 277 0.92 9.91 -16.41
CA ARG A 277 0.64 8.71 -17.22
C ARG A 277 1.25 7.42 -16.65
N GLY A 278 2.47 7.45 -16.11
CA GLY A 278 3.12 6.29 -15.49
C GLY A 278 2.40 5.81 -14.24
N GLU A 279 2.05 6.72 -13.34
CA GLU A 279 1.30 6.43 -12.13
C GLU A 279 -0.12 5.94 -12.45
N LEU A 280 -0.78 6.55 -13.43
CA LEU A 280 -2.11 6.11 -13.89
C LEU A 280 -2.07 4.67 -14.43
N ALA A 281 -1.02 4.31 -15.18
CA ALA A 281 -0.85 2.94 -15.69
C ALA A 281 -0.67 1.94 -14.54
N VAL A 282 0.13 2.26 -13.52
CA VAL A 282 0.30 1.41 -12.32
C VAL A 282 -1.03 1.25 -11.58
N PHE A 283 -1.76 2.34 -11.36
CA PHE A 283 -3.09 2.31 -10.74
C PHE A 283 -4.06 1.41 -11.51
N ALA A 284 -4.21 1.67 -12.82
CA ALA A 284 -5.17 0.95 -13.66
C ALA A 284 -4.84 -0.55 -13.76
N THR A 285 -3.56 -0.90 -13.95
CA THR A 285 -3.12 -2.30 -14.02
C THR A 285 -3.32 -3.01 -12.67
N THR A 286 -2.99 -2.35 -11.56
CA THR A 286 -3.20 -2.89 -10.21
C THR A 286 -4.69 -3.15 -9.96
N LEU A 287 -5.54 -2.16 -10.24
CA LEU A 287 -6.98 -2.26 -10.09
C LEU A 287 -7.55 -3.40 -10.96
N PHE A 288 -7.17 -3.45 -12.22
CA PHE A 288 -7.58 -4.52 -13.14
C PHE A 288 -7.19 -5.90 -12.61
N CYS A 289 -5.92 -6.08 -12.19
CA CYS A 289 -5.46 -7.36 -11.67
C CYS A 289 -6.22 -7.78 -10.40
N ILE A 290 -6.52 -6.83 -9.48
CA ILE A 290 -7.29 -7.13 -8.28
C ILE A 290 -8.70 -7.61 -8.62
N LEU A 291 -9.37 -6.95 -9.54
CA LEU A 291 -10.75 -7.27 -9.89
C LEU A 291 -10.88 -8.58 -10.68
N PHE A 292 -9.96 -8.83 -11.61
CA PHE A 292 -10.08 -9.96 -12.55
C PHE A 292 -9.22 -11.17 -12.19
N LEU A 293 -8.07 -10.98 -11.55
CA LEU A 293 -7.12 -12.04 -11.19
C LEU A 293 -7.06 -12.29 -9.67
N GLY A 294 -7.80 -11.49 -8.88
CA GLY A 294 -7.86 -11.58 -7.44
C GLY A 294 -6.84 -10.71 -6.71
N LEU A 295 -7.13 -10.47 -5.42
CA LEU A 295 -6.36 -9.56 -4.56
C LEU A 295 -4.87 -9.95 -4.47
N GLN A 296 -4.58 -11.24 -4.38
CA GLN A 296 -3.21 -11.76 -4.26
C GLN A 296 -2.37 -11.38 -5.48
N THR A 297 -2.86 -11.70 -6.68
CA THR A 297 -2.17 -11.39 -7.94
C THR A 297 -2.02 -9.87 -8.13
N GLY A 298 -3.09 -9.13 -7.86
CA GLY A 298 -3.06 -7.67 -7.97
C GLY A 298 -2.04 -7.01 -7.07
N LEU A 299 -1.83 -7.54 -5.85
CA LEU A 299 -0.82 -7.02 -4.93
C LEU A 299 0.60 -7.25 -5.43
N VAL A 300 0.89 -8.49 -5.89
CA VAL A 300 2.23 -8.81 -6.44
C VAL A 300 2.53 -7.92 -7.64
N VAL A 301 1.56 -7.76 -8.54
CA VAL A 301 1.69 -6.87 -9.70
C VAL A 301 1.91 -5.41 -9.26
N ALA A 302 1.15 -4.93 -8.28
CA ALA A 302 1.31 -3.58 -7.74
C ALA A 302 2.73 -3.33 -7.20
N LEU A 303 3.27 -4.30 -6.46
CA LEU A 303 4.63 -4.21 -5.91
C LEU A 303 5.68 -4.19 -7.02
N VAL A 304 5.59 -5.12 -7.98
CA VAL A 304 6.53 -5.21 -9.11
C VAL A 304 6.47 -3.93 -9.95
N LEU A 305 5.29 -3.45 -10.31
CA LEU A 305 5.13 -2.23 -11.09
C LEU A 305 5.63 -0.97 -10.35
N SER A 306 5.45 -0.91 -9.02
CA SER A 306 5.96 0.21 -8.22
C SER A 306 7.49 0.27 -8.24
N VAL A 307 8.14 -0.89 -8.07
CA VAL A 307 9.61 -0.98 -8.15
C VAL A 307 10.09 -0.64 -9.57
N LEU A 308 9.41 -1.15 -10.58
CA LEU A 308 9.75 -0.92 -11.98
C LEU A 308 9.61 0.57 -12.34
N LEU A 309 8.51 1.22 -11.94
CA LEU A 309 8.31 2.64 -12.12
C LEU A 309 9.39 3.45 -11.39
N PHE A 310 9.75 3.04 -10.17
CA PHE A 310 10.84 3.68 -9.44
C PHE A 310 12.18 3.57 -10.17
N VAL A 311 12.52 2.38 -10.67
CA VAL A 311 13.77 2.16 -11.43
C VAL A 311 13.79 2.99 -12.71
N ILE A 312 12.68 3.00 -13.46
CA ILE A 312 12.56 3.83 -14.68
C ILE A 312 12.73 5.31 -14.36
N SER A 313 12.05 5.80 -13.31
CA SER A 313 12.16 7.21 -12.89
C SER A 313 13.57 7.57 -12.39
N ALA A 314 14.20 6.65 -11.64
CA ALA A 314 15.55 6.84 -11.15
C ALA A 314 16.61 6.77 -12.26
N SER A 315 16.34 6.07 -13.37
CA SER A 315 17.24 5.93 -14.50
C SER A 315 17.19 7.11 -15.48
N SER A 316 16.20 7.98 -15.37
CA SER A 316 16.15 9.19 -16.20
C SER A 316 17.18 10.20 -15.72
N LEU A 317 18.12 10.56 -16.60
CA LEU A 317 19.08 11.62 -16.38
C LEU A 317 18.60 12.90 -17.06
N GLU A 318 18.76 14.01 -16.37
CA GLU A 318 18.66 15.33 -17.00
C GLU A 318 20.06 15.77 -17.40
N LEU A 319 20.30 15.87 -18.71
CA LEU A 319 21.58 16.25 -19.28
C LEU A 319 21.48 17.65 -19.86
N ILE A 320 22.06 18.63 -19.16
CA ILE A 320 22.08 20.02 -19.58
C ILE A 320 23.40 20.27 -20.28
N THR A 321 23.36 20.56 -21.59
CA THR A 321 24.55 20.85 -22.39
C THR A 321 24.66 22.34 -22.61
N GLU A 322 25.70 22.96 -22.06
CA GLU A 322 26.02 24.37 -22.20
C GLU A 322 27.29 24.53 -23.05
N ARG A 323 27.24 25.38 -24.06
CA ARG A 323 28.44 25.72 -24.88
C ARG A 323 29.12 26.95 -24.31
N GLU A 324 30.32 26.76 -23.82
CA GLU A 324 31.22 27.83 -23.43
C GLU A 324 32.13 28.22 -24.65
N THR A 325 32.87 29.30 -24.55
CA THR A 325 33.69 29.81 -25.66
C THR A 325 34.75 28.81 -26.15
N VAL A 326 35.24 27.91 -25.30
CA VAL A 326 36.35 26.99 -25.59
C VAL A 326 35.96 25.53 -25.28
N SER A 327 34.90 25.29 -24.54
CA SER A 327 34.51 23.97 -24.06
C SER A 327 32.97 23.74 -24.08
N VAL A 328 32.59 22.49 -24.09
CA VAL A 328 31.20 22.07 -23.87
C VAL A 328 31.08 21.55 -22.44
N ARG A 329 30.22 22.16 -21.65
CA ARG A 329 29.90 21.69 -20.30
C ARG A 329 28.67 20.81 -20.37
N ILE A 330 28.77 19.57 -19.88
CA ILE A 330 27.64 18.67 -19.71
C ILE A 330 27.38 18.51 -18.20
N ARG A 331 26.34 19.17 -17.72
CA ARG A 331 25.85 18.97 -16.34
C ARG A 331 24.92 17.79 -16.31
N VAL A 332 25.17 16.88 -15.37
CA VAL A 332 24.39 15.67 -15.17
C VAL A 332 23.61 15.81 -13.87
N GLU A 333 22.28 15.76 -13.98
CA GLU A 333 21.39 15.74 -12.82
C GLU A 333 20.70 14.38 -12.72
N GLY A 334 20.74 13.76 -11.53
CA GLY A 334 20.17 12.43 -11.28
C GLY A 334 21.17 11.43 -10.68
N HIS A 335 20.81 10.14 -10.80
CA HIS A 335 21.64 9.03 -10.30
C HIS A 335 22.37 8.35 -11.45
N LEU A 336 23.69 8.29 -11.37
CA LEU A 336 24.51 7.59 -12.34
C LEU A 336 24.76 6.14 -11.94
N PHE A 337 24.07 5.23 -12.60
CA PHE A 337 24.20 3.79 -12.40
C PHE A 337 23.97 3.04 -13.72
N TYR A 338 24.10 1.72 -13.71
CA TYR A 338 24.08 0.90 -14.93
C TYR A 338 22.86 1.16 -15.84
N ALA A 339 21.69 1.47 -15.28
CA ALA A 339 20.48 1.68 -16.09
C ALA A 339 20.40 3.08 -16.74
N SER A 340 21.12 4.07 -16.20
CA SER A 340 21.12 5.46 -16.70
C SER A 340 22.31 5.81 -17.59
N ILE A 341 23.34 4.96 -17.61
CA ILE A 341 24.62 5.29 -18.24
C ILE A 341 24.55 5.41 -19.76
N ASP A 342 23.66 4.69 -20.43
CA ASP A 342 23.55 4.70 -21.89
C ASP A 342 23.23 6.10 -22.42
N GLN A 343 22.39 6.85 -21.73
CA GLN A 343 22.00 8.21 -22.08
C GLN A 343 23.22 9.16 -22.01
N LEU A 344 24.00 9.05 -20.93
CA LEU A 344 25.26 9.83 -20.79
C LEU A 344 26.29 9.42 -21.84
N SER A 345 26.46 8.11 -22.05
CA SER A 345 27.42 7.59 -23.03
C SER A 345 27.13 8.06 -24.45
N GLN A 346 25.85 8.11 -24.85
CA GLN A 346 25.47 8.67 -26.16
C GLN A 346 25.81 10.16 -26.27
N THR A 347 25.58 10.93 -25.22
CA THR A 347 25.92 12.36 -25.20
C THR A 347 27.42 12.59 -25.23
N LEU A 348 28.20 11.82 -24.47
CA LEU A 348 29.66 11.88 -24.50
C LEU A 348 30.23 11.52 -25.88
N LYS A 349 29.64 10.51 -26.56
CA LYS A 349 30.05 10.16 -27.95
C LYS A 349 29.82 11.29 -28.95
N LYS A 350 28.71 12.03 -28.80
CA LYS A 350 28.37 13.15 -29.68
C LYS A 350 29.39 14.29 -29.60
N HIS A 351 29.97 14.51 -28.42
CA HIS A 351 30.95 15.58 -28.17
C HIS A 351 32.39 15.06 -28.00
N ARG A 352 32.73 13.92 -28.66
CA ARG A 352 34.04 13.26 -28.51
C ARG A 352 35.23 14.12 -28.94
N HIS A 353 35.07 14.96 -29.94
CA HIS A 353 36.13 15.80 -30.51
C HIS A 353 36.18 17.23 -29.95
N GLU A 354 35.33 17.56 -29.01
CA GLU A 354 35.25 18.89 -28.40
C GLU A 354 35.91 18.88 -27.01
N ASN A 355 36.41 20.01 -26.54
CA ASN A 355 36.81 20.16 -25.14
C ASN A 355 35.60 19.98 -24.24
N LEU A 356 35.68 19.10 -23.26
CA LEU A 356 34.53 18.71 -22.47
C LEU A 356 34.75 18.89 -20.96
N ILE A 357 33.79 19.52 -20.31
CA ILE A 357 33.69 19.59 -18.87
C ILE A 357 32.47 18.77 -18.45
N LEU A 358 32.70 17.64 -17.76
CA LEU A 358 31.62 16.82 -17.20
C LEU A 358 31.36 17.26 -15.78
N ASP A 359 30.24 17.94 -15.58
CA ASP A 359 29.83 18.45 -14.27
C ASP A 359 28.89 17.43 -13.58
N LEU A 360 29.46 16.71 -12.62
CA LEU A 360 28.79 15.75 -11.75
C LEU A 360 28.58 16.31 -10.34
N SER A 361 28.61 17.65 -10.18
CA SER A 361 28.52 18.28 -8.84
C SER A 361 27.17 18.03 -8.14
N VAL A 362 26.12 17.72 -8.89
CA VAL A 362 24.76 17.44 -8.37
C VAL A 362 24.50 15.94 -8.29
N VAL A 363 25.38 15.10 -8.82
CA VAL A 363 25.24 13.63 -8.77
C VAL A 363 25.46 13.14 -7.34
N THR A 364 24.47 12.46 -6.79
CA THR A 364 24.51 11.95 -5.41
C THR A 364 24.92 10.48 -5.31
N TYR A 365 24.80 9.74 -6.41
CA TYR A 365 25.13 8.32 -6.49
C TYR A 365 25.84 8.01 -7.80
N LEU A 366 26.95 7.30 -7.70
CA LEU A 366 27.76 6.84 -8.83
C LEU A 366 28.17 5.39 -8.56
N ASP A 367 27.79 4.46 -9.46
CA ASP A 367 28.17 3.06 -9.34
C ASP A 367 29.42 2.72 -10.15
N LEU A 368 29.87 1.46 -9.98
CA LEU A 368 31.03 0.94 -10.70
C LEU A 368 30.84 0.97 -12.23
N SER A 369 29.66 0.55 -12.69
CA SER A 369 29.35 0.46 -14.12
C SER A 369 29.35 1.82 -14.81
N ALA A 370 28.81 2.84 -14.12
CA ALA A 370 28.85 4.22 -14.63
C ALA A 370 30.27 4.75 -14.72
N THR A 371 31.09 4.50 -13.70
CA THR A 371 32.50 4.91 -13.70
C THR A 371 33.29 4.24 -14.82
N GLU A 372 33.08 2.92 -15.04
CA GLU A 372 33.74 2.17 -16.10
C GLU A 372 33.29 2.63 -17.51
N ALA A 373 32.03 2.95 -17.70
CA ALA A 373 31.53 3.44 -18.97
C ALA A 373 32.09 4.84 -19.32
N ILE A 374 32.14 5.74 -18.32
CA ILE A 374 32.78 7.05 -18.49
C ILE A 374 34.25 6.86 -18.82
N SER A 375 34.97 6.01 -18.08
CA SER A 375 36.39 5.69 -18.35
C SER A 375 36.61 5.16 -19.78
N LYS A 376 35.75 4.25 -20.24
CA LYS A 376 35.81 3.66 -21.58
C LYS A 376 35.56 4.69 -22.68
N GLU A 377 34.65 5.62 -22.50
CA GLU A 377 34.41 6.69 -23.48
C GLU A 377 35.56 7.72 -23.48
N LEU A 378 36.16 7.99 -22.32
CA LEU A 378 37.34 8.83 -22.20
C LEU A 378 38.55 8.24 -22.88
N ALA A 379 38.80 6.94 -22.72
CA ALA A 379 39.94 6.27 -23.36
C ALA A 379 39.89 6.30 -24.91
N LYS A 380 38.69 6.51 -25.48
CA LYS A 380 38.48 6.63 -26.93
C LYS A 380 38.62 8.06 -27.46
N ARG A 381 38.82 9.04 -26.58
CA ARG A 381 39.03 10.43 -27.02
C ARG A 381 40.45 10.62 -27.58
N ASP A 382 40.57 11.48 -28.56
CA ASP A 382 41.86 11.80 -29.14
C ASP A 382 42.73 12.56 -28.12
N LYS A 383 43.83 11.95 -27.72
CA LYS A 383 44.72 12.48 -26.66
C LYS A 383 45.36 13.80 -27.00
N GLU A 384 45.41 14.18 -28.29
CA GLU A 384 46.12 15.37 -28.77
C GLU A 384 45.24 16.60 -29.00
N SER A 385 43.89 16.45 -29.05
CA SER A 385 43.05 17.55 -29.52
C SER A 385 41.90 17.95 -28.56
N SER A 386 41.65 17.24 -27.44
CA SER A 386 40.54 17.59 -26.59
C SER A 386 40.83 17.45 -25.09
N PHE A 387 40.62 18.55 -24.37
CA PHE A 387 40.66 18.61 -22.91
C PHE A 387 39.43 17.94 -22.28
N PHE A 388 39.64 17.22 -21.17
CA PHE A 388 38.53 16.66 -20.38
C PHE A 388 38.70 16.96 -18.91
N ALA A 389 37.69 17.62 -18.32
CA ALA A 389 37.67 17.92 -16.91
C ALA A 389 36.39 17.34 -16.28
N VAL A 390 36.51 16.90 -15.02
CA VAL A 390 35.37 16.40 -14.24
C VAL A 390 35.23 17.21 -12.96
N LYS A 391 34.00 17.65 -12.68
CA LYS A 391 33.65 18.30 -11.44
C LYS A 391 32.76 17.34 -10.62
N LEU A 392 33.13 17.03 -9.39
CA LEU A 392 32.45 16.05 -8.53
C LEU A 392 31.92 16.71 -7.25
N SER A 393 30.82 16.17 -6.72
CA SER A 393 30.12 16.71 -5.55
C SER A 393 30.85 16.53 -4.21
N SER A 394 31.67 15.48 -4.07
CA SER A 394 32.34 15.15 -2.82
C SER A 394 33.69 14.48 -3.01
N GLU A 395 34.61 14.66 -2.04
CA GLU A 395 35.90 13.97 -1.99
C GLU A 395 35.78 12.44 -2.05
N ARG A 396 34.72 11.89 -1.50
CA ARG A 396 34.46 10.45 -1.54
C ARG A 396 34.23 9.95 -2.97
N LEU A 397 33.45 10.67 -3.74
CA LEU A 397 33.19 10.35 -5.15
C LEU A 397 34.44 10.59 -5.98
N GLN A 398 35.21 11.64 -5.66
CA GLN A 398 36.48 11.94 -6.29
C GLN A 398 37.49 10.81 -6.08
N ASN A 399 37.69 10.34 -4.86
CA ASN A 399 38.60 9.22 -4.56
C ASN A 399 38.17 7.93 -5.27
N GLN A 400 36.86 7.63 -5.32
CA GLN A 400 36.35 6.47 -6.06
C GLN A 400 36.63 6.58 -7.58
N PHE A 401 36.50 7.78 -8.12
CA PHE A 401 36.69 8.04 -9.53
C PHE A 401 38.19 8.02 -9.88
N GLU A 402 39.07 8.62 -9.08
CA GLU A 402 40.53 8.66 -9.26
C GLU A 402 41.15 7.26 -9.28
N ILE A 403 40.73 6.37 -8.33
CA ILE A 403 41.24 4.99 -8.29
C ILE A 403 40.95 4.24 -9.58
N LYS A 404 39.81 4.51 -10.22
CA LYS A 404 39.41 3.85 -11.47
C LYS A 404 39.97 4.52 -12.73
N MET A 405 40.28 5.79 -12.65
CA MET A 405 40.84 6.59 -13.76
C MET A 405 42.37 6.65 -13.75
N ALA A 406 43.03 5.87 -12.88
CA ALA A 406 44.49 5.83 -12.79
C ALA A 406 45.12 5.52 -14.17
N GLY A 407 45.85 6.50 -14.71
CA GLY A 407 46.49 6.42 -16.03
C GLY A 407 45.76 7.15 -17.17
N GLN A 408 44.64 7.80 -16.92
CA GLN A 408 43.99 8.67 -17.91
C GLN A 408 44.23 10.15 -17.57
N ALA A 409 44.40 11.00 -18.60
CA ALA A 409 44.59 12.45 -18.42
C ALA A 409 43.23 13.12 -18.12
N VAL A 410 42.79 13.05 -16.88
CA VAL A 410 41.56 13.69 -16.38
C VAL A 410 41.96 14.83 -15.45
N GLN A 411 41.46 16.03 -15.70
CA GLN A 411 41.63 17.16 -14.80
C GLN A 411 40.44 17.27 -13.87
N PHE A 412 40.68 17.31 -12.56
CA PHE A 412 39.61 17.51 -11.56
C PHE A 412 39.46 19.00 -11.25
N ILE A 413 38.26 19.52 -11.37
CA ILE A 413 37.93 20.91 -11.01
C ILE A 413 37.41 20.93 -9.58
N PRO A 414 38.07 21.65 -8.65
CA PRO A 414 37.60 21.78 -7.29
C PRO A 414 36.27 22.53 -7.23
N ASN A 415 35.42 22.17 -6.28
CA ASN A 415 34.04 22.71 -6.14
C ASN A 415 33.99 24.22 -5.85
N ASN A 416 35.12 24.84 -5.45
CA ASN A 416 35.18 26.23 -5.03
C ASN A 416 35.58 27.22 -6.17
N GLN A 417 35.70 26.74 -7.40
CA GLN A 417 35.95 27.62 -8.56
C GLN A 417 34.69 27.65 -9.44
N VAL A 418 33.85 28.68 -9.21
CA VAL A 418 32.81 29.14 -10.14
C VAL A 418 33.32 30.34 -10.89
#